data_069bf4e1effa7aa82ec6212bbbf724bb
#
_entry.id   069bf4e1effa7aa82ec6212bbbf724bb
#
_cell.length_a   1.000
_cell.length_b   1.000
_cell.length_c   1.000
_cell.angle_alpha   90.00
_cell.angle_beta   90.00
_cell.angle_gamma   90.00
#
_symmetry.space_group_name_H-M   'P 1'
#
loop_
_entity.id
_entity.type
_entity.pdbx_description
1 polymer ?
#
loop_
_entity_poly.entity_id
_entity_poly.type
_entity_poly.pdbx_seq_one_letter_code
_entity_poly.pdbx_strand_id
1 'polypeptide(L)'
;MVVSQNWIAIDERTWRYEDGGVRFFLLAGAERALLLDSGMTVHNARELARQLTDLPLSLFNTHCDIDHVGSNDEFDEVWVSPMELVHPKAPHDSRRVRPVWDGDVIDLGGRELEAIALPGHTPGSTALLDRASGMLFSGDPIQRDGRIFMFGPMRSLAAYIHSLRRLSLRKAEISSIWPCHATCPVDVDTIDELIAGAEAIERGEASFTVDEVHGNPVRACDGGPSILLCDPA
;
A
#
# COMPACT_ATOMS: atom_id res chain seq x y z
N MET A 1 -18.35 -13.76 -19.52
CA MET A 1 -18.50 -12.60 -18.61
C MET A 1 -17.75 -11.42 -19.23
N VAL A 2 -18.29 -10.22 -19.15
CA VAL A 2 -17.58 -9.01 -19.58
C VAL A 2 -16.66 -8.62 -18.42
N VAL A 3 -15.33 -8.64 -18.63
CA VAL A 3 -14.35 -8.16 -17.64
C VAL A 3 -14.60 -6.67 -17.42
N SER A 4 -14.59 -6.22 -16.17
CA SER A 4 -14.75 -4.81 -15.82
C SER A 4 -13.72 -3.96 -16.56
N GLN A 5 -14.14 -2.81 -17.13
CA GLN A 5 -13.26 -1.91 -17.86
C GLN A 5 -12.18 -1.25 -16.98
N ASN A 6 -12.31 -1.36 -15.65
CA ASN A 6 -11.34 -0.79 -14.69
C ASN A 6 -10.15 -1.70 -14.40
N TRP A 7 -10.20 -2.97 -14.83
CA TRP A 7 -9.03 -3.85 -14.76
C TRP A 7 -8.04 -3.53 -15.88
N ILE A 8 -6.79 -3.34 -15.50
CA ILE A 8 -5.65 -3.10 -16.39
C ILE A 8 -4.63 -4.21 -16.16
N ALA A 9 -4.34 -5.00 -17.19
CA ALA A 9 -3.29 -6.01 -17.11
C ALA A 9 -1.91 -5.34 -17.05
N ILE A 10 -1.08 -5.79 -16.13
CA ILE A 10 0.32 -5.40 -16.00
C ILE A 10 1.20 -6.43 -16.71
N ASP A 11 0.91 -7.70 -16.43
CA ASP A 11 1.48 -8.85 -17.10
C ASP A 11 0.45 -10.00 -17.16
N GLU A 12 0.87 -11.22 -17.49
CA GLU A 12 -0.03 -12.40 -17.63
C GLU A 12 -0.68 -12.84 -16.31
N ARG A 13 -0.11 -12.42 -15.15
CA ARG A 13 -0.52 -12.88 -13.81
C ARG A 13 -0.67 -11.73 -12.81
N THR A 14 -0.67 -10.48 -13.30
CA THR A 14 -0.76 -9.28 -12.47
C THR A 14 -1.70 -8.28 -13.11
N TRP A 15 -2.67 -7.80 -12.34
CA TRP A 15 -3.63 -6.78 -12.77
C TRP A 15 -3.76 -5.72 -11.69
N ARG A 16 -4.07 -4.51 -12.11
CA ARG A 16 -4.49 -3.43 -11.24
C ARG A 16 -5.93 -3.04 -11.55
N TYR A 17 -6.68 -2.68 -10.52
CA TYR A 17 -8.02 -2.11 -10.63
C TYR A 17 -7.99 -0.65 -10.21
N GLU A 18 -8.58 0.25 -11.01
CA GLU A 18 -8.68 1.68 -10.69
C GLU A 18 -10.04 1.97 -10.05
N ASP A 19 -10.05 2.40 -8.78
CA ASP A 19 -11.23 2.73 -7.98
C ASP A 19 -11.23 4.21 -7.59
N GLY A 20 -11.42 5.11 -8.58
CA GLY A 20 -11.68 6.53 -8.35
C GLY A 20 -10.54 7.38 -7.76
N GLY A 21 -9.36 6.84 -7.58
CA GLY A 21 -8.20 7.58 -7.02
C GLY A 21 -7.32 6.70 -6.14
N VAL A 22 -7.82 5.54 -5.78
CA VAL A 22 -7.06 4.44 -5.20
C VAL A 22 -7.04 3.27 -6.16
N ARG A 23 -6.05 2.44 -6.11
CA ARG A 23 -5.99 1.19 -6.86
C ARG A 23 -5.65 0.03 -5.97
N PHE A 24 -6.12 -1.14 -6.37
CA PHE A 24 -5.77 -2.40 -5.76
C PHE A 24 -5.30 -3.40 -6.84
N PHE A 25 -4.65 -4.48 -6.41
CA PHE A 25 -3.98 -5.38 -7.35
C PHE A 25 -4.44 -6.82 -7.17
N LEU A 26 -4.51 -7.56 -8.28
CA LEU A 26 -4.67 -9.01 -8.27
C LEU A 26 -3.37 -9.66 -8.73
N LEU A 27 -2.83 -10.52 -7.86
CA LEU A 27 -1.58 -11.24 -8.09
C LEU A 27 -1.88 -12.74 -8.13
N ALA A 28 -1.65 -13.40 -9.26
CA ALA A 28 -1.89 -14.83 -9.42
C ALA A 28 -0.57 -15.62 -9.47
N GLY A 29 -0.53 -16.74 -8.76
CA GLY A 29 0.49 -17.77 -8.91
C GLY A 29 -0.04 -18.95 -9.74
N ALA A 30 0.53 -20.14 -9.53
CA ALA A 30 0.03 -21.35 -10.16
C ALA A 30 -1.09 -22.03 -9.36
N GLU A 31 -1.15 -21.84 -8.05
CA GLU A 31 -2.05 -22.56 -7.14
C GLU A 31 -3.10 -21.66 -6.46
N ARG A 32 -2.79 -20.38 -6.25
CA ARG A 32 -3.66 -19.41 -5.61
C ARG A 32 -3.43 -18.01 -6.14
N ALA A 33 -4.36 -17.12 -5.81
CA ALA A 33 -4.28 -15.70 -6.10
C ALA A 33 -4.44 -14.88 -4.82
N LEU A 34 -3.86 -13.69 -4.81
CA LEU A 34 -3.94 -12.71 -3.74
C LEU A 34 -4.50 -11.41 -4.28
N LEU A 35 -5.57 -10.91 -3.67
CA LEU A 35 -6.00 -9.54 -3.86
C LEU A 35 -5.25 -8.67 -2.86
N LEU A 36 -4.57 -7.65 -3.32
CA LEU A 36 -3.84 -6.69 -2.51
C LEU A 36 -4.67 -5.43 -2.40
N ASP A 37 -5.23 -5.19 -1.23
CA ASP A 37 -6.27 -4.23 -0.89
C ASP A 37 -7.61 -4.50 -1.60
N SER A 38 -8.66 -3.75 -1.23
CA SER A 38 -10.02 -4.02 -1.71
C SER A 38 -10.81 -2.75 -2.07
N GLY A 39 -10.09 -1.62 -2.27
CA GLY A 39 -10.64 -0.36 -2.74
C GLY A 39 -11.44 0.42 -1.69
N MET A 40 -12.07 1.50 -2.13
CA MET A 40 -12.85 2.43 -1.32
C MET A 40 -14.34 2.40 -1.70
N THR A 41 -14.64 2.54 -2.99
CA THR A 41 -16.02 2.66 -3.50
C THR A 41 -16.55 1.34 -4.03
N VAL A 42 -15.67 0.41 -4.33
CA VAL A 42 -15.99 -0.96 -4.72
C VAL A 42 -16.43 -1.75 -3.48
N HIS A 43 -17.56 -2.46 -3.59
CA HIS A 43 -18.10 -3.31 -2.54
C HIS A 43 -18.28 -4.77 -3.01
N ASN A 44 -17.60 -5.16 -4.10
CA ASN A 44 -17.62 -6.49 -4.69
C ASN A 44 -16.26 -6.86 -5.30
N ALA A 45 -15.17 -6.49 -4.62
CA ALA A 45 -13.81 -6.70 -5.13
C ALA A 45 -13.47 -8.19 -5.34
N ARG A 46 -14.04 -9.09 -4.52
CA ARG A 46 -13.90 -10.54 -4.70
C ARG A 46 -14.54 -11.01 -6.01
N GLU A 47 -15.75 -10.55 -6.32
CA GLU A 47 -16.46 -10.88 -7.56
C GLU A 47 -15.70 -10.33 -8.78
N LEU A 48 -15.18 -9.11 -8.68
CA LEU A 48 -14.36 -8.50 -9.72
C LEU A 48 -13.08 -9.31 -9.98
N ALA A 49 -12.38 -9.74 -8.94
CA ALA A 49 -11.19 -10.58 -9.07
C ALA A 49 -11.52 -11.96 -9.70
N ARG A 50 -12.71 -12.52 -9.40
CA ARG A 50 -13.20 -13.76 -9.99
C ARG A 50 -13.47 -13.69 -11.49
N GLN A 51 -13.52 -12.51 -12.09
CA GLN A 51 -13.58 -12.35 -13.55
C GLN A 51 -12.25 -12.70 -14.23
N LEU A 52 -11.15 -12.70 -13.48
CA LEU A 52 -9.78 -12.90 -13.98
C LEU A 52 -9.19 -14.25 -13.55
N THR A 53 -9.68 -14.85 -12.46
CA THR A 53 -9.10 -16.11 -11.94
C THR A 53 -10.13 -16.96 -11.20
N ASP A 54 -10.03 -18.29 -11.40
CA ASP A 54 -10.77 -19.29 -10.63
C ASP A 54 -9.95 -19.87 -9.47
N LEU A 55 -8.70 -19.45 -9.29
CA LEU A 55 -7.80 -19.92 -8.22
C LEU A 55 -8.35 -19.57 -6.83
N PRO A 56 -8.02 -20.34 -5.78
CA PRO A 56 -8.27 -19.92 -4.40
C PRO A 56 -7.78 -18.51 -4.15
N LEU A 57 -8.66 -17.62 -3.67
CA LEU A 57 -8.41 -16.18 -3.55
C LEU A 57 -8.41 -15.76 -2.08
N SER A 58 -7.33 -15.15 -1.64
CA SER A 58 -7.19 -14.49 -0.33
C SER A 58 -7.04 -12.99 -0.50
N LEU A 59 -7.29 -12.24 0.58
CA LEU A 59 -7.08 -10.80 0.65
C LEU A 59 -5.85 -10.49 1.50
N PHE A 60 -5.04 -9.54 1.06
CA PHE A 60 -3.97 -8.91 1.82
C PHE A 60 -4.25 -7.41 1.93
N ASN A 61 -4.22 -6.85 3.14
CA ASN A 61 -4.25 -5.40 3.31
C ASN A 61 -2.84 -4.85 3.54
N THR A 62 -2.45 -3.90 2.72
CA THR A 62 -1.21 -3.13 2.92
C THR A 62 -1.28 -2.35 4.22
N HIS A 63 -2.46 -1.80 4.54
CA HIS A 63 -2.85 -1.14 5.78
C HIS A 63 -4.39 -1.05 5.84
N CYS A 64 -4.94 -0.41 6.89
CA CYS A 64 -6.38 -0.41 7.13
C CYS A 64 -7.06 0.95 6.96
N ASP A 65 -6.50 1.87 6.20
CA ASP A 65 -7.22 3.10 5.82
C ASP A 65 -8.46 2.77 4.99
N ILE A 66 -9.46 3.63 5.04
CA ILE A 66 -10.80 3.35 4.52
C ILE A 66 -10.83 3.01 3.03
N ASP A 67 -9.90 3.56 2.27
CA ASP A 67 -9.78 3.37 0.83
C ASP A 67 -9.04 2.10 0.41
N HIS A 68 -8.60 1.30 1.39
CA HIS A 68 -7.93 0.00 1.16
C HIS A 68 -8.77 -1.20 1.59
N VAL A 69 -9.89 -0.97 2.30
CA VAL A 69 -10.64 -2.03 2.98
C VAL A 69 -12.12 -2.10 2.58
N GLY A 70 -12.52 -1.44 1.50
CA GLY A 70 -13.91 -1.26 1.08
C GLY A 70 -14.70 -2.55 0.88
N SER A 71 -14.06 -3.64 0.49
CA SER A 71 -14.66 -4.96 0.27
C SER A 71 -14.11 -6.05 1.21
N ASN A 72 -13.48 -5.70 2.33
CA ASN A 72 -12.91 -6.69 3.25
C ASN A 72 -13.90 -7.72 3.75
N ASP A 73 -15.18 -7.35 3.88
CA ASP A 73 -16.22 -8.24 4.41
C ASP A 73 -16.58 -9.41 3.47
N GLU A 74 -16.18 -9.35 2.22
CA GLU A 74 -16.35 -10.44 1.26
C GLU A 74 -15.37 -11.60 1.45
N PHE A 75 -14.33 -11.43 2.28
CA PHE A 75 -13.24 -12.42 2.45
C PHE A 75 -13.31 -13.09 3.80
N ASP A 76 -13.22 -14.42 3.81
CA ASP A 76 -13.17 -15.23 5.04
C ASP A 76 -11.81 -15.10 5.74
N GLU A 77 -10.75 -14.72 5.00
CA GLU A 77 -9.38 -14.61 5.48
C GLU A 77 -8.73 -13.35 4.94
N VAL A 78 -8.13 -12.56 5.82
CA VAL A 78 -7.43 -11.31 5.53
C VAL A 78 -6.02 -11.38 6.10
N TRP A 79 -5.03 -11.29 5.25
CA TRP A 79 -3.63 -11.17 5.63
C TRP A 79 -3.32 -9.71 5.93
N VAL A 80 -2.87 -9.42 7.14
CA VAL A 80 -2.64 -8.05 7.58
C VAL A 80 -1.61 -8.01 8.71
N SER A 81 -0.83 -6.93 8.78
CA SER A 81 0.06 -6.70 9.92
C SER A 81 -0.74 -6.61 11.23
N PRO A 82 -0.35 -7.32 12.30
CA PRO A 82 -0.98 -7.16 13.60
C PRO A 82 -0.98 -5.73 14.14
N MET A 83 -0.05 -4.90 13.68
CA MET A 83 0.01 -3.48 14.07
C MET A 83 -1.15 -2.65 13.50
N GLU A 84 -1.85 -3.16 12.47
CA GLU A 84 -3.06 -2.54 11.93
C GLU A 84 -4.32 -2.85 12.75
N LEU A 85 -4.31 -3.86 13.62
CA LEU A 85 -5.50 -4.27 14.39
C LEU A 85 -5.99 -3.20 15.39
N VAL A 86 -5.20 -2.17 15.65
CA VAL A 86 -5.62 -0.99 16.42
C VAL A 86 -6.42 0.00 15.56
N HIS A 87 -6.41 -0.13 14.24
CA HIS A 87 -7.14 0.75 13.34
C HIS A 87 -8.65 0.46 13.38
N PRO A 88 -9.53 1.50 13.41
CA PRO A 88 -10.98 1.31 13.50
C PRO A 88 -11.60 0.51 12.35
N LYS A 89 -10.94 0.43 11.21
CA LYS A 89 -11.38 -0.31 10.02
C LYS A 89 -10.71 -1.67 9.85
N ALA A 90 -9.84 -2.05 10.78
CA ALA A 90 -9.22 -3.38 10.76
C ALA A 90 -10.26 -4.51 10.91
N PRO A 91 -9.96 -5.73 10.44
CA PRO A 91 -10.83 -6.87 10.67
C PRO A 91 -10.97 -7.14 12.18
N HIS A 92 -12.20 -7.00 12.72
CA HIS A 92 -12.45 -7.19 14.16
C HIS A 92 -12.63 -8.66 14.56
N ASP A 93 -12.96 -9.55 13.61
CA ASP A 93 -13.00 -10.99 13.87
C ASP A 93 -11.62 -11.60 13.72
N SER A 94 -10.97 -11.88 14.85
CA SER A 94 -9.62 -12.46 14.86
C SER A 94 -9.50 -13.81 14.14
N ARG A 95 -10.62 -14.54 13.93
CA ARG A 95 -10.62 -15.80 13.18
C ARG A 95 -10.37 -15.57 11.69
N ARG A 96 -10.64 -14.35 11.19
CA ARG A 96 -10.42 -13.94 9.81
C ARG A 96 -9.01 -13.41 9.59
N VAL A 97 -8.28 -13.08 10.66
CA VAL A 97 -6.96 -12.47 10.58
C VAL A 97 -5.88 -13.53 10.38
N ARG A 98 -5.08 -13.33 9.34
CA ARG A 98 -3.79 -13.99 9.15
C ARG A 98 -2.69 -12.97 9.41
N PRO A 99 -2.00 -13.07 10.56
CA PRO A 99 -0.96 -12.11 10.88
C PRO A 99 0.21 -12.22 9.91
N VAL A 100 0.71 -11.06 9.48
CA VAL A 100 1.89 -10.95 8.60
C VAL A 100 2.94 -10.08 9.28
N TRP A 101 4.16 -10.56 9.26
CA TRP A 101 5.31 -9.89 9.84
C TRP A 101 6.35 -9.54 8.77
N ASP A 102 7.26 -8.63 9.10
CA ASP A 102 8.40 -8.28 8.26
C ASP A 102 9.22 -9.53 7.89
N GLY A 103 9.42 -9.77 6.61
CA GLY A 103 10.16 -10.92 6.09
C GLY A 103 9.32 -12.19 5.87
N ASP A 104 8.04 -12.23 6.24
CA ASP A 104 7.16 -13.35 5.90
C ASP A 104 7.02 -13.48 4.39
N VAL A 105 6.90 -14.72 3.91
CA VAL A 105 6.75 -15.03 2.49
C VAL A 105 5.42 -15.71 2.23
N ILE A 106 4.64 -15.15 1.32
CA ILE A 106 3.40 -15.71 0.83
C ILE A 106 3.68 -16.37 -0.53
N ASP A 107 3.67 -17.69 -0.58
CA ASP A 107 3.82 -18.43 -1.83
C ASP A 107 2.46 -18.68 -2.48
N LEU A 108 2.32 -18.22 -3.73
CA LEU A 108 1.11 -18.39 -4.53
C LEU A 108 1.17 -19.62 -5.48
N GLY A 109 2.14 -20.52 -5.26
CA GLY A 109 2.48 -21.62 -6.14
C GLY A 109 3.57 -21.20 -7.12
N GLY A 110 4.81 -21.14 -6.63
CA GLY A 110 5.99 -20.71 -7.37
C GLY A 110 6.08 -19.21 -7.66
N ARG A 111 5.24 -18.40 -7.01
CA ARG A 111 5.35 -16.94 -6.97
C ARG A 111 5.43 -16.50 -5.51
N GLU A 112 6.61 -16.14 -5.05
CA GLU A 112 6.89 -15.73 -3.69
C GLU A 112 6.77 -14.21 -3.52
N LEU A 113 5.88 -13.80 -2.62
CA LEU A 113 5.68 -12.41 -2.22
C LEU A 113 6.22 -12.20 -0.82
N GLU A 114 7.27 -11.42 -0.67
CA GLU A 114 7.85 -11.09 0.62
C GLU A 114 7.19 -9.86 1.22
N ALA A 115 6.74 -9.96 2.46
CA ALA A 115 6.21 -8.84 3.22
C ALA A 115 7.35 -7.96 3.77
N ILE A 116 7.30 -6.67 3.49
CA ILE A 116 8.26 -5.66 3.97
C ILE A 116 7.50 -4.64 4.80
N ALA A 117 7.73 -4.61 6.10
CA ALA A 117 7.12 -3.62 6.98
C ALA A 117 7.65 -2.21 6.69
N LEU A 118 6.75 -1.25 6.46
CA LEU A 118 7.04 0.15 6.19
C LEU A 118 6.24 1.07 7.14
N PRO A 119 6.39 0.91 8.47
CA PRO A 119 5.65 1.76 9.42
C PRO A 119 5.99 3.24 9.23
N GLY A 120 4.97 4.07 9.47
CA GLY A 120 5.09 5.54 9.38
C GLY A 120 3.82 6.17 8.86
N HIS A 121 3.37 5.81 7.66
CA HIS A 121 2.04 6.19 7.18
C HIS A 121 0.96 5.57 8.07
N THR A 122 1.00 4.27 8.32
CA THR A 122 0.33 3.61 9.45
C THR A 122 1.32 2.79 10.27
N PRO A 123 0.97 2.36 11.49
CA PRO A 123 1.86 1.53 12.31
C PRO A 123 2.19 0.18 11.68
N GLY A 124 1.27 -0.37 10.89
CA GLY A 124 1.40 -1.68 10.26
C GLY A 124 1.49 -1.64 8.74
N SER A 125 1.74 -0.47 8.13
CA SER A 125 1.95 -0.39 6.68
C SER A 125 2.95 -1.45 6.23
N THR A 126 2.54 -2.25 5.23
CA THR A 126 3.33 -3.39 4.74
C THR A 126 3.27 -3.43 3.22
N ALA A 127 4.44 -3.42 2.59
CA ALA A 127 4.59 -3.65 1.14
C ALA A 127 4.76 -5.14 0.84
N LEU A 128 4.47 -5.55 -0.39
CA LEU A 128 4.80 -6.88 -0.90
C LEU A 128 5.82 -6.77 -2.03
N LEU A 129 6.95 -7.45 -1.88
CA LEU A 129 7.96 -7.61 -2.93
C LEU A 129 7.77 -8.96 -3.63
N ASP A 130 7.43 -8.93 -4.91
CA ASP A 130 7.52 -10.11 -5.75
C ASP A 130 8.99 -10.39 -6.06
N ARG A 131 9.54 -11.42 -5.44
CA ARG A 131 10.97 -11.75 -5.51
C ARG A 131 11.46 -12.09 -6.91
N ALA A 132 10.58 -12.64 -7.75
CA ALA A 132 10.96 -13.07 -9.09
C ALA A 132 11.02 -11.91 -10.09
N SER A 133 10.08 -10.98 -10.00
CA SER A 133 9.98 -9.83 -10.92
C SER A 133 10.67 -8.57 -10.40
N GLY A 134 10.89 -8.48 -9.08
CA GLY A 134 11.34 -7.25 -8.41
C GLY A 134 10.25 -6.18 -8.32
N MET A 135 9.00 -6.51 -8.56
CA MET A 135 7.88 -5.57 -8.41
C MET A 135 7.57 -5.38 -6.92
N LEU A 136 7.64 -4.14 -6.44
CA LEU A 136 7.27 -3.77 -5.08
C LEU A 136 5.89 -3.11 -5.07
N PHE A 137 4.91 -3.77 -4.49
CA PHE A 137 3.58 -3.20 -4.24
C PHE A 137 3.61 -2.47 -2.90
N SER A 138 3.72 -1.15 -2.95
CA SER A 138 4.13 -0.36 -1.78
C SER A 138 2.99 0.08 -0.85
N GLY A 139 1.74 -0.04 -1.29
CA GLY A 139 0.66 0.68 -0.61
C GLY A 139 0.88 2.19 -0.71
N ASP A 140 0.60 2.90 0.39
CA ASP A 140 0.67 4.36 0.47
C ASP A 140 2.02 4.97 0.83
N PRO A 141 2.95 4.26 1.51
CA PRO A 141 4.22 4.86 1.92
C PRO A 141 5.09 5.42 0.78
N ILE A 142 4.96 4.91 -0.43
CA ILE A 142 5.77 5.37 -1.57
C ILE A 142 4.83 5.83 -2.69
N GLN A 143 4.86 7.12 -3.00
CA GLN A 143 4.08 7.74 -4.06
C GLN A 143 4.93 8.77 -4.81
N ARG A 144 4.55 9.04 -6.06
CA ARG A 144 5.01 10.19 -6.86
C ARG A 144 3.79 10.94 -7.38
N ASP A 145 3.84 12.27 -7.34
CA ASP A 145 2.73 13.16 -7.72
C ASP A 145 1.46 13.00 -6.85
N GLY A 146 1.62 12.42 -5.65
CA GLY A 146 0.56 12.12 -4.71
C GLY A 146 0.61 12.92 -3.41
N ARG A 147 -0.21 12.49 -2.47
CA ARG A 147 -0.30 13.06 -1.12
C ARG A 147 -0.19 11.94 -0.09
N ILE A 148 0.88 11.91 0.67
CA ILE A 148 1.10 10.90 1.71
C ILE A 148 0.63 11.47 3.05
N PHE A 149 -0.31 10.80 3.69
CA PHE A 149 -0.88 11.25 4.96
C PHE A 149 0.07 10.91 6.11
N MET A 150 0.58 11.96 6.75
CA MET A 150 1.52 11.89 7.88
C MET A 150 1.00 12.70 9.08
N PHE A 151 -0.32 12.91 9.19
CA PHE A 151 -0.96 13.61 10.30
C PHE A 151 -1.91 12.71 11.08
N GLY A 152 -2.15 13.04 12.35
CA GLY A 152 -3.01 12.27 13.23
C GLY A 152 -2.28 11.20 14.06
N PRO A 153 -2.98 10.58 15.02
CA PRO A 153 -2.35 9.82 16.11
C PRO A 153 -1.66 8.53 15.69
N MET A 154 -1.92 8.03 14.50
CA MET A 154 -1.34 6.76 14.02
C MET A 154 -0.20 6.96 13.00
N ARG A 155 0.22 8.19 12.78
CA ARG A 155 1.26 8.54 11.80
C ARG A 155 2.56 8.91 12.50
N SER A 156 3.71 8.60 11.88
CA SER A 156 5.02 8.92 12.43
C SER A 156 6.04 9.20 11.33
N LEU A 157 6.43 10.46 11.19
CA LEU A 157 7.44 10.86 10.22
C LEU A 157 8.80 10.19 10.50
N ALA A 158 9.19 10.08 11.77
CA ALA A 158 10.43 9.41 12.15
C ALA A 158 10.43 7.91 11.79
N ALA A 159 9.31 7.19 12.04
CA ALA A 159 9.18 5.79 11.64
C ALA A 159 9.18 5.66 10.10
N TYR A 160 8.55 6.57 9.39
CA TYR A 160 8.53 6.62 7.93
C TYR A 160 9.94 6.78 7.35
N ILE A 161 10.71 7.74 7.82
CA ILE A 161 12.11 7.94 7.40
C ILE A 161 12.93 6.67 7.66
N HIS A 162 12.79 6.08 8.85
CA HIS A 162 13.49 4.85 9.19
C HIS A 162 13.13 3.69 8.25
N SER A 163 11.86 3.53 7.94
CA SER A 163 11.35 2.50 7.03
C SER A 163 11.92 2.64 5.63
N LEU A 164 11.88 3.85 5.08
CA LEU A 164 12.43 4.13 3.75
C LEU A 164 13.94 3.93 3.69
N ARG A 165 14.68 4.34 4.74
CA ARG A 165 16.14 4.08 4.83
C ARG A 165 16.46 2.59 4.85
N ARG A 166 15.67 1.76 5.55
CA ARG A 166 15.81 0.30 5.50
C ARG A 166 15.54 -0.24 4.10
N LEU A 167 14.48 0.24 3.46
CA LEU A 167 14.11 -0.20 2.12
C LEU A 167 15.15 0.20 1.08
N SER A 168 15.77 1.39 1.21
CA SER A 168 16.80 1.86 0.28
C SER A 168 18.04 0.95 0.24
N LEU A 169 18.33 0.24 1.32
CA LEU A 169 19.40 -0.78 1.35
C LEU A 169 19.11 -2.00 0.47
N ARG A 170 17.83 -2.17 0.08
CA ARG A 170 17.35 -3.28 -0.74
C ARG A 170 16.96 -2.86 -2.15
N LYS A 171 17.30 -1.64 -2.57
CA LYS A 171 16.95 -1.11 -3.91
C LYS A 171 17.37 -2.03 -5.07
N ALA A 172 18.49 -2.73 -4.93
CA ALA A 172 18.96 -3.67 -5.95
C ALA A 172 18.03 -4.87 -6.19
N GLU A 173 17.11 -5.15 -5.27
CA GLU A 173 16.11 -6.22 -5.39
C GLU A 173 14.82 -5.72 -6.07
N ILE A 174 14.65 -4.40 -6.23
CA ILE A 174 13.43 -3.76 -6.72
C ILE A 174 13.62 -3.27 -8.14
N SER A 175 12.79 -3.73 -9.05
CA SER A 175 12.81 -3.29 -10.45
C SER A 175 11.85 -2.14 -10.73
N SER A 176 10.73 -2.07 -10.00
CA SER A 176 9.70 -1.04 -10.13
C SER A 176 8.80 -1.02 -8.89
N ILE A 177 8.22 0.13 -8.60
CA ILE A 177 7.32 0.32 -7.45
C ILE A 177 5.90 0.58 -7.96
N TRP A 178 4.93 -0.10 -7.35
CA TRP A 178 3.51 -0.08 -7.71
C TRP A 178 2.68 0.44 -6.53
N PRO A 179 2.53 1.78 -6.40
CA PRO A 179 1.75 2.40 -5.34
C PRO A 179 0.24 2.28 -5.56
N CYS A 180 -0.53 2.46 -4.48
CA CYS A 180 -1.99 2.48 -4.55
C CYS A 180 -2.56 3.82 -5.03
N HIS A 181 -1.80 4.90 -5.03
CA HIS A 181 -2.23 6.23 -5.47
C HIS A 181 -1.30 6.87 -6.50
N ALA A 182 -1.82 7.92 -7.15
CA ALA A 182 -1.09 8.82 -8.06
C ALA A 182 -0.35 8.09 -9.21
N THR A 183 0.85 8.53 -9.56
CA THR A 183 1.64 7.91 -10.65
C THR A 183 1.97 6.46 -10.34
N CYS A 184 1.78 5.55 -11.31
CA CYS A 184 2.02 4.10 -11.16
C CYS A 184 2.32 3.45 -12.51
N PRO A 185 3.44 2.70 -12.67
CA PRO A 185 4.48 2.48 -11.66
C PRO A 185 5.37 3.72 -11.47
N VAL A 186 6.19 3.69 -10.41
CA VAL A 186 7.23 4.71 -10.18
C VAL A 186 8.61 4.06 -10.13
N ASP A 187 9.63 4.89 -10.36
CA ASP A 187 11.03 4.48 -10.32
C ASP A 187 11.50 4.23 -8.90
N VAL A 188 12.47 3.33 -8.74
CA VAL A 188 13.07 2.96 -7.47
C VAL A 188 13.79 4.13 -6.79
N ASP A 189 14.27 5.11 -7.54
CA ASP A 189 14.91 6.32 -7.01
C ASP A 189 13.93 7.22 -6.25
N THR A 190 12.62 7.04 -6.43
CA THR A 190 11.57 7.69 -5.62
C THR A 190 11.78 7.45 -4.12
N ILE A 191 12.37 6.31 -3.71
CA ILE A 191 12.68 6.01 -2.30
C ILE A 191 13.66 7.05 -1.74
N ASP A 192 14.78 7.29 -2.41
CA ASP A 192 15.81 8.22 -1.93
C ASP A 192 15.32 9.68 -1.97
N GLU A 193 14.53 10.03 -2.98
CA GLU A 193 13.90 11.35 -3.07
C GLU A 193 12.92 11.60 -1.90
N LEU A 194 12.08 10.61 -1.55
CA LEU A 194 11.17 10.68 -0.40
C LEU A 194 11.94 10.74 0.94
N ILE A 195 13.06 10.02 1.08
CA ILE A 195 13.91 10.12 2.27
C ILE A 195 14.41 11.57 2.41
N ALA A 196 14.97 12.14 1.36
CA ALA A 196 15.52 13.50 1.39
C ALA A 196 14.45 14.55 1.76
N GLY A 197 13.24 14.43 1.15
CA GLY A 197 12.10 15.30 1.46
C GLY A 197 11.61 15.15 2.90
N ALA A 198 11.41 13.93 3.36
CA ALA A 198 10.94 13.66 4.72
C ALA A 198 11.95 14.13 5.79
N GLU A 199 13.25 13.97 5.54
CA GLU A 199 14.31 14.49 6.41
C GLU A 199 14.35 16.02 6.44
N ALA A 200 14.11 16.69 5.30
CA ALA A 200 14.00 18.15 5.26
C ALA A 200 12.81 18.64 6.07
N ILE A 201 11.67 17.92 6.01
CA ILE A 201 10.50 18.21 6.86
C ILE A 201 10.84 18.04 8.35
N GLU A 202 11.52 16.95 8.72
CA GLU A 202 11.92 16.67 10.11
C GLU A 202 12.82 17.77 10.67
N ARG A 203 13.73 18.32 9.84
CA ARG A 203 14.62 19.43 10.21
C ARG A 203 13.96 20.81 10.16
N GLY A 204 12.71 20.91 9.69
CA GLY A 204 12.00 22.17 9.50
C GLY A 204 12.53 23.02 8.33
N GLU A 205 13.18 22.39 7.36
CA GLU A 205 13.78 23.03 6.18
C GLU A 205 12.85 23.00 4.95
N ALA A 206 11.88 22.09 4.93
CA ALA A 206 10.95 21.95 3.83
C ALA A 206 9.94 23.11 3.77
N SER A 207 9.61 23.55 2.58
CA SER A 207 8.50 24.46 2.35
C SER A 207 7.16 23.77 2.63
N PHE A 208 6.15 24.53 3.06
CA PHE A 208 4.80 24.01 3.24
C PHE A 208 3.74 25.07 2.97
N THR A 209 2.53 24.61 2.68
CA THR A 209 1.31 25.43 2.69
C THR A 209 0.35 24.90 3.75
N VAL A 210 -0.50 25.79 4.27
CA VAL A 210 -1.60 25.35 5.15
C VAL A 210 -2.75 24.86 4.27
N ASP A 211 -3.26 23.69 4.58
CA ASP A 211 -4.37 23.04 3.87
C ASP A 211 -5.37 22.48 4.88
N GLU A 212 -6.50 22.00 4.42
CA GLU A 212 -7.52 21.31 5.22
C GLU A 212 -7.86 19.96 4.59
N VAL A 213 -7.80 18.91 5.37
CA VAL A 213 -8.14 17.55 4.95
C VAL A 213 -9.17 16.95 5.89
N HIS A 214 -10.35 16.61 5.36
CA HIS A 214 -11.48 16.07 6.14
C HIS A 214 -11.85 16.93 7.35
N GLY A 215 -11.80 18.28 7.22
CA GLY A 215 -12.08 19.23 8.29
C GLY A 215 -10.94 19.41 9.29
N ASN A 216 -9.77 18.81 9.07
CA ASN A 216 -8.59 18.96 9.91
C ASN A 216 -7.56 19.88 9.24
N PRO A 217 -7.05 20.91 9.93
CA PRO A 217 -5.94 21.70 9.41
C PRO A 217 -4.67 20.85 9.34
N VAL A 218 -3.92 20.97 8.25
CA VAL A 218 -2.68 20.22 8.01
C VAL A 218 -1.63 21.14 7.39
N ARG A 219 -0.36 20.78 7.52
CA ARG A 219 0.72 21.32 6.69
C ARG A 219 0.94 20.40 5.49
N ALA A 220 0.71 20.92 4.30
CA ALA A 220 1.09 20.26 3.05
C ALA A 220 2.57 20.58 2.78
N CYS A 221 3.45 19.70 3.24
CA CYS A 221 4.89 19.86 3.17
C CYS A 221 5.44 19.31 1.87
N ASP A 222 6.41 20.02 1.29
CA ASP A 222 7.16 19.55 0.13
C ASP A 222 8.05 18.37 0.55
N GLY A 223 7.66 17.17 0.14
CA GLY A 223 8.38 15.92 0.38
C GLY A 223 9.20 15.45 -0.82
N GLY A 224 9.47 16.35 -1.78
CA GLY A 224 10.18 16.02 -3.02
C GLY A 224 9.21 15.47 -4.08
N PRO A 225 9.15 14.15 -4.30
CA PRO A 225 8.29 13.58 -5.34
C PRO A 225 6.79 13.61 -4.99
N SER A 226 6.45 13.81 -3.73
CA SER A 226 5.07 13.86 -3.23
C SER A 226 4.90 14.93 -2.14
N ILE A 227 3.66 15.33 -1.88
CA ILE A 227 3.31 16.17 -0.73
C ILE A 227 3.11 15.27 0.49
N LEU A 228 3.78 15.57 1.60
CA LEU A 228 3.53 14.95 2.89
C LEU A 228 2.58 15.84 3.71
N LEU A 229 1.41 15.29 4.05
CA LEU A 229 0.42 15.99 4.87
C LEU A 229 0.75 15.74 6.34
N CYS A 230 1.30 16.74 7.01
CA CYS A 230 1.76 16.67 8.38
C CYS A 230 0.82 17.36 9.35
N ASP A 231 0.92 17.07 10.65
CA ASP A 231 0.21 17.79 11.70
C ASP A 231 0.49 19.30 11.63
N PRO A 232 -0.46 20.14 12.03
CA PRO A 232 -0.23 21.58 12.16
C PRO A 232 0.93 21.85 13.14
N ALA A 233 1.58 23.01 12.97
CA ALA A 233 2.71 23.43 13.82
C ALA A 233 2.27 23.74 15.24
#